data_6868b3fa28a96feba7326f0f58ab0258
#
_entry.id   6868b3fa28a96feba7326f0f58ab0258
#
_cell.length_a   1.000
_cell.length_b   1.000
_cell.length_c   1.000
_cell.angle_alpha   90.00
_cell.angle_beta   90.00
_cell.angle_gamma   90.00
#
_symmetry.space_group_name_H-M   'P 1'
#
loop_
_entity.id
_entity.type
_entity.pdbx_description
1 polymer ?
#
loop_
_entity_poly.entity_id
_entity_poly.type
_entity_poly.pdbx_seq_one_letter_code
_entity_poly.pdbx_strand_id
1 'polypeptide(L)'
;MKKITTAASMAIAFALLVGCQSATTTPTQTSPGVKNFKYGLGDGQTMSSAVEIRTRSETDGGVMIREWIKQRYPGYTIQQQELIEQRDKAYNMITIIGPSNTAHSIFFDISTYYRRIGNDQFPKPFG
;
A
#
# COMPACT_ATOMS: atom_id res chain seq x y z
N MET A 1 -11.81 -18.72 74.49
CA MET A 1 -11.46 -19.86 73.68
C MET A 1 -11.66 -19.54 72.22
N LYS A 2 -10.60 -19.52 71.53
CA LYS A 2 -10.61 -19.10 70.15
C LYS A 2 -10.82 -20.30 69.24
N LYS A 3 -11.90 -20.28 68.52
CA LYS A 3 -12.12 -21.27 67.48
C LYS A 3 -11.55 -20.77 66.19
N ILE A 4 -10.54 -21.41 65.74
CA ILE A 4 -9.93 -21.17 64.44
C ILE A 4 -10.79 -21.85 63.39
N THR A 5 -11.47 -21.06 62.64
CA THR A 5 -12.23 -21.54 61.51
C THR A 5 -11.27 -21.70 60.36
N THR A 6 -11.10 -22.91 59.93
CA THR A 6 -10.26 -23.28 58.82
C THR A 6 -10.85 -22.75 57.53
N ALA A 7 -10.13 -21.91 56.87
CA ALA A 7 -10.51 -21.39 55.57
C ALA A 7 -10.39 -22.54 54.55
N ALA A 8 -11.48 -22.81 53.90
CA ALA A 8 -11.54 -23.74 52.79
C ALA A 8 -10.77 -23.14 51.60
N SER A 9 -9.73 -23.83 51.22
CA SER A 9 -8.94 -23.52 50.05
C SER A 9 -9.78 -23.86 48.82
N MET A 10 -10.31 -22.85 48.18
CA MET A 10 -10.90 -23.00 46.86
C MET A 10 -9.78 -23.06 45.84
N ALA A 11 -9.46 -24.24 45.40
CA ALA A 11 -8.65 -24.42 44.22
C ALA A 11 -9.48 -24.02 43.00
N ILE A 12 -9.24 -22.83 42.53
CA ILE A 12 -9.77 -22.42 41.24
C ILE A 12 -8.89 -23.07 40.18
N ALA A 13 -9.39 -24.16 39.64
CA ALA A 13 -8.81 -24.74 38.44
C ALA A 13 -9.06 -23.76 37.28
N PHE A 14 -8.08 -22.95 36.98
CA PHE A 14 -8.04 -22.27 35.71
C PHE A 14 -7.79 -23.30 34.63
N ALA A 15 -8.85 -23.74 34.02
CA ALA A 15 -8.75 -24.40 32.73
C ALA A 15 -8.26 -23.32 31.74
N LEU A 16 -6.98 -23.30 31.54
CA LEU A 16 -6.40 -22.60 30.39
C LEU A 16 -6.88 -23.32 29.15
N LEU A 17 -8.01 -22.90 28.66
CA LEU A 17 -8.37 -23.14 27.29
C LEU A 17 -7.36 -22.35 26.45
N VAL A 18 -6.22 -22.98 26.21
CA VAL A 18 -5.39 -22.61 25.10
C VAL A 18 -6.21 -22.92 23.86
N GLY A 19 -7.04 -21.98 23.51
CA GLY A 19 -7.61 -21.94 22.18
C GLY A 19 -6.45 -21.82 21.23
N CYS A 20 -6.02 -22.91 20.66
CA CYS A 20 -5.26 -22.85 19.43
C CYS A 20 -6.12 -22.10 18.45
N GLN A 21 -5.88 -20.83 18.34
CA GLN A 21 -6.27 -20.13 17.16
C GLN A 21 -5.29 -20.55 16.06
N SER A 22 -5.52 -21.75 15.60
CA SER A 22 -4.90 -22.16 14.38
C SER A 22 -5.44 -21.28 13.29
N ALA A 23 -4.48 -20.54 12.75
CA ALA A 23 -4.48 -20.04 11.39
C ALA A 23 -5.75 -19.29 11.02
N THR A 24 -5.64 -18.13 11.15
CA THR A 24 -5.79 -17.21 10.07
C THR A 24 -5.54 -17.85 8.73
N THR A 25 -6.50 -18.59 8.27
CA THR A 25 -6.77 -18.59 6.87
C THR A 25 -7.18 -17.15 6.60
N THR A 26 -6.23 -16.35 6.19
CA THR A 26 -6.52 -15.07 5.58
C THR A 26 -7.53 -15.39 4.49
N PRO A 27 -8.78 -14.97 4.59
CA PRO A 27 -9.65 -15.10 3.45
C PRO A 27 -8.96 -14.27 2.38
N THR A 28 -8.45 -14.92 1.37
CA THR A 28 -8.18 -14.28 0.11
C THR A 28 -9.53 -13.73 -0.32
N GLN A 29 -9.84 -12.53 0.13
CA GLN A 29 -10.95 -11.78 -0.42
C GLN A 29 -10.53 -11.46 -1.85
N THR A 30 -10.79 -12.39 -2.72
CA THR A 30 -10.87 -12.13 -4.13
C THR A 30 -12.08 -11.23 -4.30
N SER A 31 -11.90 -9.96 -4.06
CA SER A 31 -12.85 -8.96 -4.48
C SER A 31 -13.00 -9.13 -5.99
N PRO A 32 -14.22 -9.36 -6.50
CA PRO A 32 -14.42 -9.46 -7.93
C PRO A 32 -14.01 -8.13 -8.54
N GLY A 33 -12.91 -8.12 -9.31
CA GLY A 33 -12.42 -6.94 -9.99
C GLY A 33 -11.00 -6.50 -9.61
N VAL A 34 -10.31 -7.16 -8.69
CA VAL A 34 -8.89 -6.88 -8.46
C VAL A 34 -8.10 -7.41 -9.66
N LYS A 35 -7.81 -6.51 -10.59
CA LYS A 35 -6.82 -6.79 -11.62
C LYS A 35 -5.49 -7.04 -10.94
N ASN A 36 -4.89 -8.20 -11.14
CA ASN A 36 -3.53 -8.47 -10.68
C ASN A 36 -2.55 -7.63 -11.50
N PHE A 37 -2.24 -6.46 -11.01
CA PHE A 37 -1.29 -5.57 -11.65
C PHE A 37 0.13 -6.11 -11.47
N LYS A 38 0.86 -6.18 -12.57
CA LYS A 38 2.28 -6.52 -12.56
C LYS A 38 3.09 -5.24 -12.64
N TYR A 39 3.80 -4.96 -11.57
CA TYR A 39 4.75 -3.86 -11.52
C TYR A 39 6.12 -4.32 -12.01
N GLY A 40 6.88 -3.41 -12.60
CA GLY A 40 8.28 -3.63 -12.88
C GLY A 40 9.16 -3.52 -11.63
N LEU A 41 10.45 -3.70 -11.82
CA LEU A 41 11.44 -3.53 -10.76
C LEU A 41 11.50 -2.07 -10.32
N GLY A 42 11.77 -1.85 -9.03
CA GLY A 42 11.96 -0.53 -8.45
C GLY A 42 11.28 -0.41 -7.09
N ASP A 43 11.88 0.37 -6.21
CA ASP A 43 11.34 0.68 -4.88
C ASP A 43 10.71 2.08 -4.82
N GLY A 44 10.86 2.87 -5.89
CA GLY A 44 10.30 4.20 -6.01
C GLY A 44 11.01 5.30 -5.21
N GLN A 45 12.13 5.01 -4.55
CA GLN A 45 12.82 5.99 -3.71
C GLN A 45 13.56 7.07 -4.51
N THR A 46 13.96 6.75 -5.72
CA THR A 46 14.65 7.65 -6.65
C THR A 46 14.15 7.47 -8.06
N MET A 47 14.46 8.39 -8.96
CA MET A 47 14.14 8.21 -10.39
C MET A 47 14.83 6.99 -11.00
N SER A 48 16.05 6.67 -10.56
CA SER A 48 16.78 5.50 -11.04
C SER A 48 16.20 4.17 -10.55
N SER A 49 15.50 4.19 -9.43
CA SER A 49 14.77 3.06 -8.86
C SER A 49 13.25 3.22 -8.93
N ALA A 50 12.77 4.02 -9.87
CA ALA A 50 11.35 4.26 -10.05
C ALA A 50 10.57 2.97 -10.31
N VAL A 51 9.38 2.86 -9.75
CA VAL A 51 8.49 1.73 -9.98
C VAL A 51 7.96 1.78 -11.40
N GLU A 52 8.28 0.79 -12.22
CA GLU A 52 7.82 0.76 -13.60
C GLU A 52 6.35 0.35 -13.69
N ILE A 53 5.55 1.22 -14.29
CA ILE A 53 4.12 0.98 -14.51
C ILE A 53 3.91 0.42 -15.92
N ARG A 54 3.63 -0.87 -16.00
CA ARG A 54 3.49 -1.61 -17.26
C ARG A 54 2.03 -1.69 -17.69
N THR A 55 1.53 -0.62 -18.26
CA THR A 55 0.21 -0.57 -18.87
C THR A 55 0.22 0.27 -20.13
N ARG A 56 -0.82 0.13 -20.94
CA ARG A 56 -1.05 0.96 -22.13
C ARG A 56 -2.12 2.02 -21.92
N SER A 57 -2.78 1.96 -20.79
CA SER A 57 -3.90 2.83 -20.43
C SER A 57 -3.48 3.78 -19.31
N GLU A 58 -3.69 5.06 -19.52
CA GLU A 58 -3.49 6.07 -18.49
C GLU A 58 -4.37 5.83 -17.27
N THR A 59 -5.62 5.48 -17.51
CA THR A 59 -6.58 5.15 -16.43
C THR A 59 -6.09 3.98 -15.59
N ASP A 60 -5.66 2.90 -16.22
CA ASP A 60 -5.10 1.75 -15.51
C ASP A 60 -3.79 2.13 -14.79
N GLY A 61 -2.94 2.96 -15.41
CA GLY A 61 -1.71 3.47 -14.80
C GLY A 61 -1.98 4.21 -13.50
N GLY A 62 -2.97 5.10 -13.49
CA GLY A 62 -3.37 5.81 -12.29
C GLY A 62 -3.90 4.89 -11.19
N VAL A 63 -4.68 3.87 -11.54
CA VAL A 63 -5.15 2.87 -10.58
C VAL A 63 -3.98 2.07 -10.03
N MET A 64 -3.06 1.63 -10.87
CA MET A 64 -1.86 0.88 -10.46
C MET A 64 -1.03 1.67 -9.45
N ILE A 65 -0.77 2.94 -9.69
CA ILE A 65 -0.02 3.82 -8.79
C ILE A 65 -0.70 3.89 -7.42
N ARG A 66 -2.01 4.17 -7.39
CA ARG A 66 -2.77 4.26 -6.13
C ARG A 66 -2.78 2.95 -5.34
N GLU A 67 -2.98 1.82 -6.02
CA GLU A 67 -2.95 0.51 -5.38
C GLU A 67 -1.57 0.16 -4.84
N TRP A 68 -0.50 0.50 -5.57
CA TRP A 68 0.87 0.30 -5.10
C TRP A 68 1.16 1.10 -3.82
N ILE A 69 0.76 2.37 -3.79
CA ILE A 69 0.92 3.23 -2.62
C ILE A 69 0.12 2.68 -1.43
N LYS A 70 -1.14 2.31 -1.66
CA LYS A 70 -2.01 1.78 -0.62
C LYS A 70 -1.46 0.50 0.03
N GLN A 71 -0.84 -0.37 -0.76
CA GLN A 71 -0.24 -1.61 -0.26
C GLN A 71 1.04 -1.37 0.54
N ARG A 72 1.88 -0.43 0.10
CA ARG A 72 3.19 -0.15 0.71
C ARG A 72 3.13 0.88 1.84
N TYR A 73 2.20 1.81 1.76
CA TYR A 73 2.04 2.92 2.69
C TYR A 73 0.60 3.02 3.17
N PRO A 74 0.10 2.03 3.92
CA PRO A 74 -1.26 2.07 4.46
C PRO A 74 -1.43 3.27 5.39
N GLY A 75 -2.56 3.97 5.25
CA GLY A 75 -2.86 5.17 6.06
C GLY A 75 -2.19 6.46 5.59
N TYR A 76 -1.43 6.42 4.48
CA TYR A 76 -0.89 7.63 3.86
C TYR A 76 -1.89 8.24 2.89
N THR A 77 -1.80 9.55 2.73
CA THR A 77 -2.59 10.31 1.75
C THR A 77 -1.70 10.93 0.68
N ILE A 78 -2.19 10.96 -0.56
CA ILE A 78 -1.50 11.64 -1.66
C ILE A 78 -1.72 13.14 -1.49
N GLN A 79 -0.63 13.88 -1.40
CA GLN A 79 -0.66 15.34 -1.26
C GLN A 79 -0.39 16.05 -2.56
N GLN A 80 0.59 15.60 -3.32
CA GLN A 80 1.06 16.25 -4.54
C GLN A 80 1.46 15.24 -5.58
N GLN A 81 1.30 15.63 -6.83
CA GLN A 81 1.74 14.88 -7.98
C GLN A 81 2.47 15.80 -8.94
N GLU A 82 3.59 15.34 -9.46
CA GLU A 82 4.42 16.10 -10.40
C GLU A 82 4.88 15.20 -11.55
N LEU A 83 4.75 15.70 -12.77
CA LEU A 83 5.28 15.05 -13.96
C LEU A 83 6.71 15.51 -14.19
N ILE A 84 7.63 14.57 -14.31
CA ILE A 84 9.03 14.82 -14.61
C ILE A 84 9.36 14.15 -15.94
N GLU A 85 9.69 14.95 -16.93
CA GLU A 85 10.18 14.47 -18.22
C GLU A 85 11.70 14.55 -18.26
N GLN A 86 12.35 13.44 -18.54
CA GLN A 86 13.79 13.38 -18.64
C GLN A 86 14.22 12.52 -19.83
N ARG A 87 14.79 13.18 -20.85
CA ARG A 87 15.24 12.53 -22.08
C ARG A 87 14.12 11.69 -22.71
N ASP A 88 14.28 10.39 -22.64
CA ASP A 88 13.36 9.41 -23.22
C ASP A 88 12.37 8.84 -22.23
N LYS A 89 12.34 9.31 -21.01
CA LYS A 89 11.51 8.79 -19.94
C LYS A 89 10.60 9.86 -19.34
N ALA A 90 9.43 9.38 -18.90
CA ALA A 90 8.51 10.18 -18.13
C ALA A 90 8.27 9.54 -16.78
N TYR A 91 8.33 10.35 -15.74
CA TYR A 91 8.13 9.91 -14.37
C TYR A 91 6.98 10.69 -13.73
N ASN A 92 6.24 10.01 -12.91
CA ASN A 92 5.26 10.62 -12.03
C ASN A 92 5.80 10.57 -10.61
N MET A 93 6.15 11.72 -10.05
CA MET A 93 6.56 11.83 -8.65
C MET A 93 5.32 12.11 -7.81
N ILE A 94 5.04 11.23 -6.87
CA ILE A 94 3.92 11.35 -5.94
C ILE A 94 4.45 11.64 -4.55
N THR A 95 4.06 12.77 -3.98
CA THR A 95 4.33 13.07 -2.57
C THR A 95 3.15 12.59 -1.73
N ILE A 96 3.45 11.73 -0.77
CA ILE A 96 2.49 11.19 0.19
C ILE A 96 2.83 11.67 1.60
N ILE A 97 1.80 11.80 2.43
CA ILE A 97 1.95 12.17 3.85
C ILE A 97 1.35 11.08 4.71
N GLY A 98 2.15 10.63 5.68
CA GLY A 98 1.75 9.65 6.67
C GLY A 98 1.03 10.24 7.89
N PRO A 99 0.52 9.37 8.77
CA PRO A 99 -0.21 9.78 9.98
C PRO A 99 0.60 10.66 10.92
N SER A 100 1.93 10.52 10.93
CA SER A 100 2.85 11.35 11.72
C SER A 100 3.30 12.62 11.01
N ASN A 101 2.61 13.01 9.95
CA ASN A 101 2.96 14.17 9.11
C ASN A 101 4.34 14.06 8.42
N THR A 102 4.81 12.83 8.22
CA THR A 102 6.05 12.57 7.48
C THR A 102 5.76 12.46 5.99
N ALA A 103 6.45 13.28 5.19
CA ALA A 103 6.33 13.28 3.74
C ALA A 103 7.32 12.30 3.09
N HIS A 104 6.85 11.58 2.07
CA HIS A 104 7.67 10.73 1.22
C HIS A 104 7.39 11.03 -0.25
N SER A 105 8.43 11.11 -1.07
CA SER A 105 8.29 11.20 -2.51
C SER A 105 8.58 9.85 -3.15
N ILE A 106 7.66 9.40 -4.00
CA ILE A 106 7.74 8.11 -4.68
C ILE A 106 7.74 8.36 -6.18
N PHE A 107 8.67 7.73 -6.88
CA PHE A 107 8.83 7.87 -8.32
C PHE A 107 8.26 6.67 -9.07
N PHE A 108 7.43 6.92 -10.06
CA PHE A 108 6.86 5.93 -10.96
C PHE A 108 7.30 6.22 -12.39
N ASP A 109 7.88 5.21 -13.06
CA ASP A 109 8.19 5.30 -14.48
C ASP A 109 6.91 5.03 -15.28
N ILE A 110 6.39 6.04 -15.93
CA ILE A 110 5.14 6.02 -16.70
C ILE A 110 5.38 6.06 -18.21
N SER A 111 6.62 5.89 -18.63
CA SER A 111 7.02 5.99 -20.05
C SER A 111 6.24 5.07 -20.97
N THR A 112 5.73 3.95 -20.45
CA THR A 112 5.01 2.95 -21.24
C THR A 112 3.71 3.47 -21.83
N TYR A 113 2.97 4.31 -21.11
CA TYR A 113 1.71 4.87 -21.58
C TYR A 113 1.76 6.35 -21.89
N TYR A 114 2.64 7.10 -21.25
CA TYR A 114 2.76 8.56 -21.44
C TYR A 114 3.11 8.94 -22.88
N ARG A 115 3.98 8.20 -23.53
CA ARG A 115 4.39 8.45 -24.92
C ARG A 115 3.34 8.12 -25.98
N ARG A 116 2.31 7.38 -25.61
CA ARG A 116 1.24 6.99 -26.54
C ARG A 116 0.15 8.01 -26.68
N ILE A 117 0.00 8.84 -25.67
CA ILE A 117 -0.88 9.99 -25.72
C ILE A 117 -0.08 11.05 -26.45
N GLY A 118 -0.33 11.22 -27.74
CA GLY A 118 0.41 12.19 -28.56
C GLY A 118 0.60 13.52 -27.85
N ASN A 119 1.62 14.25 -28.23
CA ASN A 119 2.25 15.39 -27.54
C ASN A 119 1.36 16.49 -26.97
N ASP A 120 0.04 16.35 -27.02
CA ASP A 120 -0.89 17.43 -26.72
C ASP A 120 -1.73 17.23 -25.45
N GLN A 121 -1.57 16.12 -24.75
CA GLN A 121 -2.37 15.89 -23.55
C GLN A 121 -1.53 15.36 -22.38
N PHE A 122 -1.14 16.29 -21.53
CA PHE A 122 -0.63 15.93 -20.21
C PHE A 122 -1.69 15.11 -19.45
N PRO A 123 -1.29 14.03 -18.77
CA PRO A 123 -2.19 13.35 -17.84
C PRO A 123 -2.72 14.38 -16.85
N LYS A 124 -4.02 14.55 -16.81
CA LYS A 124 -4.62 15.45 -15.83
C LYS A 124 -4.25 14.97 -14.43
N PRO A 125 -3.81 15.85 -13.54
CA PRO A 125 -3.58 15.46 -12.16
C PRO A 125 -4.86 14.82 -11.62
N PHE A 126 -4.69 13.79 -10.81
CA PHE A 126 -5.82 13.09 -10.21
C PHE A 126 -6.68 14.11 -9.44
N GLY A 127 -7.87 14.32 -9.94
CA GLY A 127 -8.86 15.11 -9.23
C GLY A 127 -9.46 14.33 -8.08
#